data_1f1c162be1cd06725e6cd45c286fe0b1
#
_entry.id   1f1c162be1cd06725e6cd45c286fe0b1
#
_cell.length_a   1.000
_cell.length_b   1.000
_cell.length_c   1.000
_cell.angle_alpha   90.00
_cell.angle_beta   90.00
_cell.angle_gamma   90.00
#
_symmetry.space_group_name_H-M   'P 1'
#
loop_
_entity.id
_entity.type
_entity.pdbx_description
1 polymer ?
#
loop_
_entity_poly.entity_id
_entity_poly.type
_entity_poly.pdbx_seq_one_letter_code
_entity_poly.pdbx_strand_id
1 'polypeptide(L)'
;IFEVIRRSNLFRPFAQRLAEEGRLTNDLTDELNKISSSVWQDIIQAADRAYEPGVLTTFAGYEYSAGSGADLTTLHRNVIFKDTKNLPLMPFSRMDSPNPEKLWDWMDSLRDNGVESMAIPHNSNLSGA
;
A
#
# COMPACT_ATOMS: atom_id res chain seq x y z
N ILE A 1 4.60 -16.04 -4.78
CA ILE A 1 5.54 -15.17 -5.51
C ILE A 1 5.16 -15.11 -7.00
N PHE A 2 4.98 -16.23 -7.71
CA PHE A 2 4.61 -16.23 -9.13
C PHE A 2 3.25 -15.57 -9.43
N GLU A 3 2.26 -15.74 -8.57
CA GLU A 3 0.94 -15.13 -8.72
C GLU A 3 0.97 -13.59 -8.56
N VAL A 4 1.80 -13.08 -7.63
CA VAL A 4 2.03 -11.65 -7.43
C VAL A 4 2.73 -11.05 -8.65
N ILE A 5 3.73 -11.73 -9.22
CA ILE A 5 4.43 -11.29 -10.43
C ILE A 5 3.49 -11.28 -11.65
N ARG A 6 2.61 -12.29 -11.77
CA ARG A 6 1.62 -12.35 -12.85
C ARG A 6 0.63 -11.19 -12.77
N ARG A 7 0.21 -10.79 -11.56
CA ARG A 7 -0.68 -9.64 -11.35
C ARG A 7 0.02 -8.30 -11.60
N SER A 8 1.32 -8.18 -11.28
CA SER A 8 2.10 -6.99 -11.62
C SER A 8 2.24 -6.76 -13.12
N ASN A 9 2.20 -7.83 -13.95
CA ASN A 9 2.16 -7.72 -15.40
C ASN A 9 0.83 -7.18 -15.95
N LEU A 10 -0.27 -7.25 -15.16
CA LEU A 10 -1.53 -6.59 -15.49
C LEU A 10 -1.47 -5.07 -15.27
N PHE A 11 -0.54 -4.60 -14.44
CA PHE A 11 -0.36 -3.19 -14.15
C PHE A 11 0.21 -2.39 -15.33
N ARG A 12 1.02 -3.02 -16.19
CA ARG A 12 1.59 -2.37 -17.39
C ARG A 12 0.55 -1.89 -18.40
N PRO A 13 -0.40 -2.74 -18.87
CA PRO A 13 -1.46 -2.29 -19.76
C PRO A 13 -2.32 -1.20 -19.17
N PHE A 14 -2.52 -1.24 -17.85
CA PHE A 14 -3.26 -0.25 -17.11
C PHE A 14 -2.51 1.10 -17.05
N ALA A 15 -1.23 1.11 -16.72
CA ALA A 15 -0.39 2.30 -16.70
C ALA A 15 -0.28 2.93 -18.10
N GLN A 16 -0.27 2.11 -19.17
CA GLN A 16 -0.30 2.58 -20.55
C GLN A 16 -1.63 3.26 -20.89
N ARG A 17 -2.78 2.67 -20.52
CA ARG A 17 -4.09 3.29 -20.72
C ARG A 17 -4.23 4.61 -19.95
N LEU A 18 -3.71 4.68 -18.72
CA LEU A 18 -3.64 5.93 -17.95
C LEU A 18 -2.85 7.03 -18.68
N ALA A 19 -1.72 6.67 -19.27
CA ALA A 19 -0.88 7.60 -20.01
C ALA A 19 -1.53 8.06 -21.33
N GLU A 20 -2.27 7.17 -22.01
CA GLU A 20 -2.96 7.45 -23.28
C GLU A 20 -4.23 8.26 -23.08
N GLU A 21 -5.01 8.01 -22.03
CA GLU A 21 -6.29 8.68 -21.78
C GLU A 21 -6.16 9.95 -20.92
N GLY A 22 -4.99 10.20 -20.33
CA GLY A 22 -4.68 11.40 -19.56
C GLY A 22 -5.49 11.59 -18.27
N ARG A 23 -6.34 10.63 -17.88
CA ARG A 23 -7.13 10.62 -16.64
C ARG A 23 -7.65 9.23 -16.30
N LEU A 24 -7.88 9.02 -15.02
CA LEU A 24 -8.64 7.87 -14.51
C LEU A 24 -10.12 8.05 -14.86
N THR A 25 -10.68 7.13 -15.62
CA THR A 25 -12.13 6.98 -15.72
C THR A 25 -12.64 6.24 -14.48
N ASN A 26 -13.94 6.37 -14.14
CA ASN A 26 -14.53 5.66 -13.00
C ASN A 26 -14.32 4.14 -13.12
N ASP A 27 -14.47 3.57 -14.32
CA ASP A 27 -14.28 2.14 -14.57
C ASP A 27 -12.83 1.69 -14.28
N LEU A 28 -11.83 2.50 -14.65
CA LEU A 28 -10.43 2.23 -14.37
C LEU A 28 -10.11 2.32 -12.89
N THR A 29 -10.73 3.27 -12.18
CA THR A 29 -10.59 3.40 -10.72
C THR A 29 -11.16 2.18 -10.02
N ASP A 30 -12.33 1.70 -10.44
CA ASP A 30 -12.96 0.50 -9.87
C ASP A 30 -12.15 -0.77 -10.15
N GLU A 31 -11.57 -0.89 -11.34
CA GLU A 31 -10.69 -2.01 -11.70
C GLU A 31 -9.42 -2.00 -10.82
N LEU A 32 -8.80 -0.83 -10.63
CA LEU A 32 -7.66 -0.65 -9.73
C LEU A 32 -7.99 -1.04 -8.30
N ASN A 33 -9.09 -0.55 -7.79
CA ASN A 33 -9.51 -0.83 -6.42
C ASN A 33 -9.72 -2.33 -6.20
N LYS A 34 -10.34 -3.03 -7.16
CA LYS A 34 -10.50 -4.50 -7.11
C LYS A 34 -9.16 -5.23 -7.10
N ILE A 35 -8.24 -4.83 -7.98
CA ILE A 35 -6.91 -5.44 -8.06
C ILE A 35 -6.13 -5.18 -6.76
N SER A 36 -6.11 -3.94 -6.29
CA SER A 36 -5.39 -3.55 -5.08
C SER A 36 -5.94 -4.26 -3.85
N SER A 37 -7.27 -4.33 -3.69
CA SER A 37 -7.90 -5.06 -2.60
C SER A 37 -7.56 -6.56 -2.65
N SER A 38 -7.62 -7.18 -3.83
CA SER A 38 -7.27 -8.60 -3.98
C SER A 38 -5.81 -8.89 -3.63
N VAL A 39 -4.88 -8.04 -4.11
CA VAL A 39 -3.45 -8.19 -3.78
C VAL A 39 -3.20 -8.00 -2.28
N TRP A 40 -3.86 -7.02 -1.67
CA TRP A 40 -3.75 -6.78 -0.25
C TRP A 40 -4.26 -7.97 0.59
N GLN A 41 -5.38 -8.55 0.22
CA GLN A 41 -5.89 -9.75 0.89
C GLN A 41 -4.93 -10.95 0.75
N ASP A 42 -4.28 -11.11 -0.40
CA ASP A 42 -3.27 -12.15 -0.60
C ASP A 42 -2.04 -11.93 0.30
N ILE A 43 -1.62 -10.67 0.52
CA ILE A 43 -0.52 -10.32 1.44
C ILE A 43 -0.88 -10.68 2.88
N ILE A 44 -2.09 -10.31 3.34
CA ILE A 44 -2.59 -10.65 4.67
C ILE A 44 -2.59 -12.17 4.88
N GLN A 45 -3.17 -12.91 3.94
CA GLN A 45 -3.23 -14.37 4.01
C GLN A 45 -1.84 -15.01 3.94
N ALA A 46 -0.90 -14.45 3.19
CA ALA A 46 0.47 -14.94 3.13
C ALA A 46 1.18 -14.76 4.47
N ALA A 47 0.98 -13.61 5.12
CA ALA A 47 1.52 -13.35 6.46
C ALA A 47 0.94 -14.37 7.47
N ASP A 48 -0.38 -14.57 7.48
CA ASP A 48 -1.03 -15.53 8.38
C ASP A 48 -0.53 -16.96 8.16
N ARG A 49 -0.43 -17.40 6.91
CA ARG A 49 0.02 -18.78 6.60
C ARG A 49 1.47 -19.02 6.98
N ALA A 50 2.31 -18.00 6.96
CA ALA A 50 3.73 -18.12 7.26
C ALA A 50 4.04 -17.88 8.75
N TYR A 51 3.09 -17.40 9.53
CA TYR A 51 3.28 -17.14 10.95
C TYR A 51 3.39 -18.45 11.73
N GLU A 52 4.52 -18.68 12.37
CA GLU A 52 4.77 -19.84 13.22
C GLU A 52 5.34 -19.39 14.57
N PRO A 53 4.54 -19.42 15.65
CA PRO A 53 4.95 -18.92 16.96
C PRO A 53 6.26 -19.54 17.45
N GLY A 54 7.23 -18.68 17.81
CA GLY A 54 8.55 -19.11 18.28
C GLY A 54 9.53 -19.52 17.18
N VAL A 55 9.11 -19.59 15.92
CA VAL A 55 9.95 -19.95 14.77
C VAL A 55 10.03 -18.80 13.76
N LEU A 56 8.89 -18.30 13.30
CA LEU A 56 8.83 -17.21 12.33
C LEU A 56 7.73 -16.24 12.70
N THR A 57 8.11 -14.97 12.88
CA THR A 57 7.15 -13.86 13.02
C THR A 57 7.01 -13.13 11.69
N THR A 58 5.78 -13.03 11.23
CA THR A 58 5.42 -12.36 9.99
C THR A 58 4.50 -11.18 10.25
N PHE A 59 4.54 -10.20 9.37
CA PHE A 59 3.70 -9.01 9.43
C PHE A 59 3.07 -8.75 8.07
N ALA A 60 1.83 -8.31 8.05
CA ALA A 60 1.26 -7.69 6.86
C ALA A 60 1.77 -6.26 6.74
N GLY A 61 2.14 -5.83 5.55
CA GLY A 61 2.64 -4.48 5.31
C GLY A 61 2.63 -4.12 3.84
N TYR A 62 2.78 -2.83 3.56
CA TYR A 62 2.83 -2.29 2.21
C TYR A 62 3.69 -1.02 2.18
N GLU A 63 4.03 -0.57 0.99
CA GLU A 63 4.71 0.70 0.79
C GLU A 63 3.72 1.81 0.44
N TYR A 64 3.66 2.85 1.29
CA TYR A 64 3.04 4.12 0.94
C TYR A 64 4.06 4.98 0.20
N SER A 65 3.78 5.24 -1.07
CA SER A 65 4.66 6.02 -1.95
C SER A 65 4.09 7.41 -2.15
N ALA A 66 4.42 8.35 -1.26
CA ALA A 66 4.13 9.75 -1.48
C ALA A 66 5.23 10.39 -2.34
N GLY A 67 4.84 11.23 -3.27
CA GLY A 67 5.77 12.07 -4.01
C GLY A 67 5.22 13.48 -4.04
N SER A 68 6.03 14.46 -3.71
CA SER A 68 5.65 15.86 -3.82
C SER A 68 6.20 16.45 -5.12
N GLY A 69 5.32 16.81 -6.02
CA GLY A 69 5.49 17.81 -7.07
C GLY A 69 6.79 17.80 -7.88
N ALA A 70 7.21 19.01 -8.26
CA ALA A 70 8.30 19.26 -9.22
C ALA A 70 9.72 19.01 -8.68
N ASP A 71 9.89 18.82 -7.38
CA ASP A 71 11.19 18.65 -6.72
C ASP A 71 11.62 17.19 -6.56
N LEU A 72 10.82 16.24 -7.08
CA LEU A 72 11.11 14.81 -7.05
C LEU A 72 11.38 14.22 -5.65
N THR A 73 11.00 14.92 -4.59
CA THR A 73 11.14 14.38 -3.24
C THR A 73 10.24 13.18 -3.07
N THR A 74 10.81 12.06 -2.67
CA THR A 74 10.10 10.80 -2.42
C THR A 74 9.96 10.56 -0.93
N LEU A 75 8.74 10.63 -0.43
CA LEU A 75 8.42 10.35 0.96
C LEU A 75 7.81 8.94 1.09
N HIS A 76 8.62 7.93 0.76
CA HIS A 76 8.20 6.54 0.84
C HIS A 76 8.27 6.02 2.27
N ARG A 77 7.29 5.22 2.67
CA ARG A 77 7.24 4.59 3.98
C ARG A 77 6.72 3.17 3.88
N ASN A 78 7.37 2.27 4.59
CA ASN A 78 6.84 0.93 4.81
C ASN A 78 5.85 1.00 5.96
N VAL A 79 4.56 0.78 5.68
CA VAL A 79 3.51 0.66 6.71
C VAL A 79 3.40 -0.82 7.07
N ILE A 80 3.59 -1.13 8.36
CA ILE A 80 3.61 -2.48 8.90
C ILE A 80 2.55 -2.58 9.99
N PHE A 81 1.71 -3.60 9.94
CA PHE A 81 0.68 -3.87 10.93
C PHE A 81 1.16 -4.89 11.96
N LYS A 82 0.79 -4.68 13.21
CA LYS A 82 1.18 -5.53 14.35
C LYS A 82 0.66 -6.96 14.22
N ASP A 83 -0.55 -7.11 13.71
CA ASP A 83 -1.19 -8.39 13.43
C ASP A 83 -2.09 -8.26 12.18
N THR A 84 -2.73 -9.36 11.79
CA THR A 84 -3.56 -9.43 10.59
C THR A 84 -5.07 -9.30 10.85
N LYS A 85 -5.45 -9.04 12.11
CA LYS A 85 -6.86 -8.97 12.51
C LYS A 85 -7.46 -7.62 12.19
N ASN A 86 -8.67 -7.64 11.65
CA ASN A 86 -9.46 -6.44 11.38
C ASN A 86 -8.75 -5.40 10.51
N LEU A 87 -7.82 -5.85 9.68
CA LEU A 87 -7.14 -4.95 8.75
C LEU A 87 -8.14 -4.35 7.75
N PRO A 88 -7.92 -3.13 7.27
CA PRO A 88 -8.78 -2.49 6.28
C PRO A 88 -8.82 -3.31 5.00
N LEU A 89 -9.93 -3.23 4.26
CA LEU A 89 -10.09 -3.92 2.97
C LEU A 89 -9.09 -3.45 1.92
N MET A 90 -8.62 -2.22 2.06
CA MET A 90 -7.58 -1.62 1.21
C MET A 90 -6.62 -0.80 2.07
N PRO A 91 -5.32 -0.81 1.76
CA PRO A 91 -4.36 0.07 2.40
C PRO A 91 -4.53 1.51 1.89
N PHE A 92 -4.31 2.48 2.76
CA PHE A 92 -4.27 3.89 2.38
C PHE A 92 -3.08 4.15 1.45
N SER A 93 -3.35 4.77 0.32
CA SER A 93 -2.38 4.95 -0.75
C SER A 93 -2.26 6.41 -1.19
N ARG A 94 -1.31 6.68 -2.08
CA ARG A 94 -1.21 7.99 -2.75
C ARG A 94 -2.50 8.37 -3.50
N MET A 95 -3.30 7.38 -3.94
CA MET A 95 -4.56 7.64 -4.64
C MET A 95 -5.60 8.24 -3.71
N ASP A 96 -5.53 7.93 -2.40
CA ASP A 96 -6.38 8.52 -1.37
C ASP A 96 -5.90 9.92 -1.01
N SER A 97 -4.58 10.09 -0.83
CA SER A 97 -3.95 11.40 -0.66
C SER A 97 -2.45 11.35 -0.91
N PRO A 98 -1.87 12.32 -1.61
CA PRO A 98 -0.42 12.49 -1.71
C PRO A 98 0.20 13.10 -0.45
N ASN A 99 -0.62 13.68 0.46
CA ASN A 99 -0.14 14.29 1.71
C ASN A 99 0.11 13.20 2.76
N PRO A 100 1.37 13.02 3.25
CA PRO A 100 1.70 12.01 4.25
C PRO A 100 1.02 12.23 5.60
N GLU A 101 0.60 13.46 5.94
CA GLU A 101 -0.16 13.72 7.17
C GLU A 101 -1.51 12.99 7.15
N LYS A 102 -2.11 12.80 5.98
CA LYS A 102 -3.34 12.04 5.84
C LYS A 102 -3.15 10.54 6.08
N LEU A 103 -1.95 10.02 5.83
CA LEU A 103 -1.59 8.68 6.26
C LEU A 103 -1.58 8.57 7.80
N TRP A 104 -1.04 9.59 8.51
CA TRP A 104 -1.06 9.60 9.98
C TRP A 104 -2.47 9.65 10.52
N ASP A 105 -3.33 10.54 10.00
CA ASP A 105 -4.74 10.64 10.39
C ASP A 105 -5.45 9.28 10.22
N TRP A 106 -5.19 8.59 9.10
CA TRP A 106 -5.74 7.28 8.84
C TRP A 106 -5.22 6.21 9.81
N MET A 107 -3.90 6.18 10.08
CA MET A 107 -3.31 5.23 11.03
C MET A 107 -3.84 5.45 12.46
N ASP A 108 -4.05 6.69 12.86
CA ASP A 108 -4.65 7.02 14.15
C ASP A 108 -6.10 6.54 14.22
N SER A 109 -6.89 6.72 13.17
CA SER A 109 -8.25 6.20 13.10
C SER A 109 -8.31 4.67 13.19
N LEU A 110 -7.33 3.96 12.63
CA LEU A 110 -7.21 2.51 12.78
C LEU A 110 -6.87 2.11 14.21
N ARG A 111 -5.96 2.85 14.85
CA ARG A 111 -5.57 2.62 16.26
C ARG A 111 -6.75 2.76 17.20
N ASP A 112 -7.61 3.76 16.98
CA ASP A 112 -8.85 3.97 17.75
C ASP A 112 -9.81 2.77 17.63
N ASN A 113 -9.69 2.01 16.53
CA ASN A 113 -10.43 0.76 16.30
C ASN A 113 -9.64 -0.51 16.65
N GLY A 114 -8.51 -0.37 17.37
CA GLY A 114 -7.71 -1.49 17.85
C GLY A 114 -6.74 -2.09 16.84
N VAL A 115 -6.52 -1.44 15.69
CA VAL A 115 -5.55 -1.88 14.68
C VAL A 115 -4.27 -1.08 14.81
N GLU A 116 -3.23 -1.69 15.36
CA GLU A 116 -1.93 -1.05 15.55
C GLU A 116 -1.03 -1.20 14.34
N SER A 117 -0.35 -0.12 13.97
CA SER A 117 0.59 -0.08 12.86
C SER A 117 1.74 0.89 13.13
N MET A 118 2.80 0.75 12.35
CA MET A 118 3.92 1.69 12.32
C MET A 118 4.27 2.02 10.87
N ALA A 119 4.81 3.22 10.65
CA ALA A 119 5.31 3.63 9.35
C ALA A 119 6.81 3.93 9.44
N ILE A 120 7.62 3.21 8.68
CA ILE A 120 9.08 3.31 8.70
C ILE A 120 9.52 4.03 7.43
N PRO A 121 10.14 5.22 7.50
CA PRO A 121 10.69 5.87 6.32
C PRO A 121 11.82 5.03 5.72
N HIS A 122 11.82 4.93 4.40
CA HIS A 122 12.93 4.38 3.65
C HIS A 122 13.23 5.30 2.46
N ASN A 123 14.35 5.13 1.81
CA ASN A 123 14.83 6.06 0.77
C ASN A 123 15.05 7.50 1.28
N SER A 124 15.47 7.67 2.54
CA SER A 124 15.74 8.99 3.13
C SER A 124 16.79 9.81 2.34
N ASN A 125 17.68 9.14 1.62
CA ASN A 125 18.64 9.74 0.71
C ASN A 125 18.02 10.39 -0.55
N LEU A 126 16.75 10.11 -0.85
CA LEU A 126 15.99 10.66 -1.97
C LEU A 126 14.87 11.59 -1.52
N SER A 127 14.72 11.82 -0.22
CA SER A 127 13.61 12.60 0.34
C SER A 127 13.80 14.11 0.27
N GLY A 128 14.94 14.59 -0.20
CA GLY A 128 15.22 16.03 -0.31
C GLY A 128 15.40 16.73 1.05
N ALA A 129 15.63 15.97 2.12
CA ALA A 129 15.86 16.50 3.47
C ALA A 129 17.36 16.64 3.75
#